data_cc786bfb5029df1f372555c5c8108382
#
_entry.id   cc786bfb5029df1f372555c5c8108382
#
_cell.length_a   1.000
_cell.length_b   1.000
_cell.length_c   1.000
_cell.angle_alpha   90.00
_cell.angle_beta   90.00
_cell.angle_gamma   90.00
#
_symmetry.space_group_name_H-M   'P 1'
#
loop_
_entity.id
_entity.type
_entity.pdbx_description
1 polymer ?
#
loop_
_entity_poly.entity_id
_entity_poly.type
_entity_poly.pdbx_seq_one_letter_code
_entity_poly.pdbx_strand_id
1 'polypeptide(L)'
;QHLDVHSGDFVYLPAGLLHALRKGSIVYEIQQATDITYRFYDYHRKDEYGHERELHMEEAIDCLSYNPEDMKNQIHPVETYYQNCIQTVFIANDSFTVTKLEVTGEVEYIHTNYQLATVVKGQGKVNNQDIKVGDNFLIPTHTHIQLNGQMTIMMTTK
;
A
#
# COMPACT_ATOMS: atom_id res chain seq x y z
N GLN A 1 2.55 17.06 14.09
CA GLN A 1 2.27 15.80 14.79
C GLN A 1 3.28 14.74 14.33
N HIS A 2 3.77 13.89 15.24
CA HIS A 2 4.56 12.71 14.91
C HIS A 2 3.68 11.48 15.10
N LEU A 3 3.75 10.57 14.15
CA LEU A 3 3.15 9.26 14.21
C LEU A 3 4.27 8.23 14.33
N ASP A 4 4.32 7.50 15.43
CA ASP A 4 5.22 6.36 15.56
C ASP A 4 4.59 5.18 14.84
N VAL A 5 5.36 4.57 13.92
CA VAL A 5 4.89 3.47 13.08
C VAL A 5 5.73 2.22 13.32
N HIS A 6 5.08 1.07 13.27
CA HIS A 6 5.68 -0.24 13.46
C HIS A 6 5.46 -1.11 12.22
N SER A 7 6.20 -2.20 12.14
CA SER A 7 6.01 -3.16 11.05
C SER A 7 4.59 -3.74 11.08
N GLY A 8 3.87 -3.61 9.96
CA GLY A 8 2.49 -4.05 9.80
C GLY A 8 1.45 -2.95 9.93
N ASP A 9 1.84 -1.76 10.37
CA ASP A 9 0.94 -0.61 10.40
C ASP A 9 0.54 -0.19 9.00
N PHE A 10 -0.69 0.26 8.86
CA PHE A 10 -1.22 0.87 7.66
C PHE A 10 -1.53 2.35 7.93
N VAL A 11 -1.06 3.23 7.07
CA VAL A 11 -1.30 4.67 7.17
C VAL A 11 -1.93 5.17 5.89
N TYR A 12 -3.12 5.74 5.98
CA TYR A 12 -3.77 6.41 4.86
C TYR A 12 -3.39 7.88 4.84
N LEU A 13 -2.93 8.34 3.69
CA LEU A 13 -2.54 9.73 3.45
C LEU A 13 -3.47 10.30 2.38
N PRO A 14 -4.53 11.04 2.77
CA PRO A 14 -5.40 11.70 1.80
C PRO A 14 -4.64 12.79 1.03
N ALA A 15 -5.12 13.09 -0.17
CA ALA A 15 -4.59 14.20 -0.96
C ALA A 15 -4.63 15.51 -0.17
N GLY A 16 -3.58 16.33 -0.29
CA GLY A 16 -3.45 17.60 0.43
C GLY A 16 -2.91 17.47 1.86
N LEU A 17 -2.70 16.25 2.38
CA LEU A 17 -2.09 16.08 3.69
C LEU A 17 -0.56 16.23 3.60
N LEU A 18 -0.03 17.28 4.22
CA LEU A 18 1.42 17.45 4.33
C LEU A 18 2.02 16.36 5.22
N HIS A 19 2.89 15.57 4.65
CA HIS A 19 3.52 14.46 5.34
C HIS A 19 4.99 14.26 4.93
N ALA A 20 5.73 13.54 5.75
CA ALA A 20 7.09 13.14 5.43
C ALA A 20 7.44 11.81 6.08
N LEU A 21 8.17 10.96 5.36
CA LEU A 21 8.75 9.74 5.88
C LEU A 21 10.13 10.05 6.47
N ARG A 22 10.34 9.68 7.72
CA ARG A 22 11.60 9.91 8.44
C ARG A 22 12.58 8.74 8.23
N LYS A 23 13.83 9.00 8.53
CA LYS A 23 14.90 7.99 8.47
C LYS A 23 14.54 6.77 9.33
N GLY A 24 14.78 5.58 8.76
CA GLY A 24 14.55 4.30 9.43
C GLY A 24 13.22 3.63 9.06
N SER A 25 12.37 4.29 8.29
CA SER A 25 11.13 3.69 7.77
C SER A 25 11.39 2.97 6.44
N ILE A 26 10.86 1.75 6.33
CA ILE A 26 10.71 1.03 5.07
C ILE A 26 9.21 0.88 4.84
N VAL A 27 8.72 1.35 3.71
CA VAL A 27 7.28 1.37 3.42
C VAL A 27 6.98 0.66 2.10
N TYR A 28 5.82 0.04 2.03
CA TYR A 28 5.18 -0.40 0.80
C TYR A 28 4.10 0.63 0.47
N GLU A 29 4.30 1.41 -0.58
CA GLU A 29 3.42 2.52 -0.95
C GLU A 29 2.47 2.10 -2.05
N ILE A 30 1.19 2.37 -1.86
CA ILE A 30 0.13 2.23 -2.85
C ILE A 30 -0.45 3.63 -3.06
N GLN A 31 -0.40 4.10 -4.30
CA GLN A 31 -0.91 5.43 -4.64
C GLN A 31 -1.78 5.40 -5.89
N GLN A 32 -2.57 6.44 -6.07
CA GLN A 32 -3.27 6.65 -7.33
C GLN A 32 -2.27 6.76 -8.48
N ALA A 33 -2.68 6.28 -9.68
CA ALA A 33 -1.86 6.38 -10.89
C ALA A 33 -1.81 7.85 -11.38
N THR A 34 -1.01 8.66 -10.70
CA THR A 34 -0.73 10.06 -11.05
C THR A 34 0.76 10.33 -10.87
N ASP A 35 1.30 11.20 -11.70
CA ASP A 35 2.67 11.69 -11.63
C ASP A 35 2.78 13.04 -10.91
N ILE A 36 1.66 13.58 -10.41
CA ILE A 36 1.64 14.85 -9.71
C ILE A 36 2.16 14.65 -8.28
N THR A 37 3.30 15.26 -8.00
CA THR A 37 3.89 15.31 -6.66
C THR A 37 4.37 16.73 -6.37
N TYR A 38 3.73 17.40 -5.44
CA TYR A 38 4.19 18.70 -4.98
C TYR A 38 5.10 18.54 -3.77
N ARG A 39 6.37 18.89 -3.97
CA ARG A 39 7.42 18.72 -2.95
C ARG A 39 7.59 20.01 -2.18
N PHE A 40 7.15 20.02 -0.92
CA PHE A 40 7.26 21.16 -0.04
C PHE A 40 8.68 21.29 0.54
N TYR A 41 9.30 20.19 0.91
CA TYR A 41 10.64 20.12 1.47
C TYR A 41 11.29 18.76 1.20
N ASP A 42 12.58 18.73 0.92
CA ASP A 42 13.29 17.49 0.55
C ASP A 42 14.58 17.24 1.34
N TYR A 43 14.74 17.84 2.50
CA TYR A 43 15.90 17.62 3.38
C TYR A 43 17.26 17.88 2.71
N HIS A 44 17.30 18.75 1.69
CA HIS A 44 18.49 19.03 0.87
C HIS A 44 19.15 17.77 0.29
N ARG A 45 18.35 16.76 -0.02
CA ARG A 45 18.84 15.55 -0.66
C ARG A 45 19.33 15.87 -2.06
N LYS A 46 20.48 15.28 -2.39
CA LYS A 46 21.11 15.46 -3.70
C LYS A 46 21.12 14.14 -4.46
N ASP A 47 21.04 14.25 -5.78
CA ASP A 47 21.25 13.15 -6.69
C ASP A 47 22.75 12.78 -6.80
N GLU A 48 23.09 11.80 -7.63
CA GLU A 48 24.47 11.37 -7.88
C GLU A 48 25.36 12.46 -8.51
N TYR A 49 24.75 13.51 -9.08
CA TYR A 49 25.45 14.66 -9.68
C TYR A 49 25.53 15.87 -8.72
N GLY A 50 24.96 15.75 -7.53
CA GLY A 50 24.97 16.80 -6.52
C GLY A 50 23.85 17.83 -6.64
N HIS A 51 22.85 17.62 -7.50
CA HIS A 51 21.71 18.50 -7.66
C HIS A 51 20.61 18.18 -6.65
N GLU A 52 19.99 19.21 -6.11
CA GLU A 52 18.78 19.07 -5.28
C GLU A 52 17.55 18.92 -6.19
N ARG A 53 16.56 18.18 -5.71
CA ARG A 53 15.28 18.06 -6.43
C ARG A 53 14.49 19.37 -6.34
N GLU A 54 13.75 19.69 -7.39
CA GLU A 54 12.89 20.85 -7.44
C GLU A 54 11.82 20.81 -6.33
N LEU A 55 11.58 21.98 -5.73
CA LEU A 55 10.51 22.20 -4.76
C LEU A 55 9.35 22.92 -5.46
N HIS A 56 8.14 22.60 -5.06
CA HIS A 56 6.88 23.14 -5.61
C HIS A 56 6.09 23.79 -4.47
N MET A 57 6.68 24.80 -3.83
CA MET A 57 6.15 25.35 -2.57
C MET A 57 4.80 26.04 -2.75
N GLU A 58 4.63 26.81 -3.83
CA GLU A 58 3.38 27.55 -4.09
C GLU A 58 2.25 26.57 -4.40
N GLU A 59 2.46 25.64 -5.31
CA GLU A 59 1.49 24.60 -5.68
C GLU A 59 1.17 23.68 -4.50
N ALA A 60 2.17 23.37 -3.69
CA ALA A 60 1.96 22.57 -2.48
C ALA A 60 1.06 23.30 -1.48
N ILE A 61 1.27 24.61 -1.27
CA ILE A 61 0.43 25.42 -0.37
C ILE A 61 -1.00 25.49 -0.88
N ASP A 62 -1.18 25.68 -2.18
CA ASP A 62 -2.52 25.76 -2.80
C ASP A 62 -3.32 24.46 -2.69
N CYS A 63 -2.62 23.33 -2.61
CA CYS A 63 -3.23 22.00 -2.48
C CYS A 63 -3.37 21.49 -1.05
N LEU A 64 -2.86 22.21 -0.02
CA LEU A 64 -2.91 21.75 1.36
C LEU A 64 -4.35 21.64 1.87
N SER A 65 -4.64 20.52 2.50
CA SER A 65 -5.83 20.42 3.34
C SER A 65 -5.57 21.00 4.72
N TYR A 66 -6.44 21.91 5.13
CA TYR A 66 -6.44 22.49 6.48
C TYR A 66 -7.51 21.84 7.39
N ASN A 67 -8.13 20.75 6.92
CA ASN A 67 -9.13 20.04 7.69
C ASN A 67 -8.43 19.17 8.77
N PRO A 68 -8.70 19.41 10.07
CA PRO A 68 -8.09 18.61 11.15
C PRO A 68 -8.44 17.11 11.08
N GLU A 69 -9.56 16.75 10.46
CA GLU A 69 -9.97 15.34 10.32
C GLU A 69 -9.03 14.57 9.38
N ASP A 70 -8.46 15.23 8.37
CA ASP A 70 -7.50 14.60 7.45
C ASP A 70 -6.18 14.22 8.16
N MET A 71 -5.90 14.84 9.32
CA MET A 71 -4.75 14.52 10.14
C MET A 71 -4.96 13.28 11.03
N LYS A 72 -6.18 12.80 11.10
CA LYS A 72 -6.51 11.58 11.86
C LYS A 72 -6.41 10.40 10.91
N ASN A 73 -5.57 9.45 11.24
CA ASN A 73 -5.53 8.18 10.50
C ASN A 73 -6.78 7.36 10.83
N GLN A 74 -7.93 7.75 10.26
CA GLN A 74 -9.23 7.14 10.51
C GLN A 74 -9.44 5.95 9.59
N ILE A 75 -8.61 4.94 9.71
CA ILE A 75 -8.86 3.67 9.08
C ILE A 75 -9.54 2.73 10.08
N HIS A 76 -10.50 1.99 9.60
CA HIS A 76 -11.18 0.93 10.36
C HIS A 76 -11.01 -0.38 9.57
N PRO A 77 -9.87 -1.09 9.74
CA PRO A 77 -9.63 -2.33 9.03
C PRO A 77 -10.72 -3.35 9.36
N VAL A 78 -11.20 -4.03 8.33
CA VAL A 78 -12.17 -5.12 8.47
C VAL A 78 -11.46 -6.43 8.24
N GLU A 79 -11.45 -7.29 9.26
CA GLU A 79 -10.87 -8.62 9.19
C GLU A 79 -11.94 -9.67 8.93
N THR A 80 -11.65 -10.59 8.03
CA THR A 80 -12.44 -11.78 7.76
C THR A 80 -11.54 -13.01 7.87
N TYR A 81 -11.99 -13.96 8.65
CA TYR A 81 -11.24 -15.18 8.94
C TYR A 81 -11.77 -16.34 8.10
N TYR A 82 -10.88 -16.92 7.30
CA TYR A 82 -11.14 -18.13 6.52
C TYR A 82 -10.23 -19.26 7.00
N GLN A 83 -10.49 -20.48 6.55
CA GLN A 83 -9.54 -21.57 6.76
C GLN A 83 -8.24 -21.24 6.03
N ASN A 84 -7.11 -21.25 6.75
CA ASN A 84 -5.77 -20.94 6.26
C ASN A 84 -5.57 -19.53 5.70
N CYS A 85 -6.47 -18.58 5.96
CA CYS A 85 -6.31 -17.22 5.48
C CYS A 85 -7.01 -16.21 6.40
N ILE A 86 -6.31 -15.11 6.68
CA ILE A 86 -6.93 -13.91 7.25
C ILE A 86 -6.90 -12.85 6.16
N GLN A 87 -8.06 -12.30 5.85
CA GLN A 87 -8.19 -11.17 4.95
C GLN A 87 -8.43 -9.91 5.76
N THR A 88 -7.60 -8.89 5.59
CA THR A 88 -7.80 -7.57 6.18
C THR A 88 -8.02 -6.55 5.07
N VAL A 89 -9.17 -5.93 5.00
CA VAL A 89 -9.43 -4.77 4.13
C VAL A 89 -9.07 -3.53 4.94
N PHE A 90 -7.99 -2.85 4.57
CA PHE A 90 -7.54 -1.64 5.25
C PHE A 90 -8.37 -0.43 4.87
N ILE A 91 -8.64 -0.27 3.59
CA ILE A 91 -9.40 0.83 3.03
C ILE A 91 -10.12 0.39 1.75
N ALA A 92 -11.32 0.90 1.56
CA ALA A 92 -12.06 0.83 0.30
C ALA A 92 -12.70 2.19 0.07
N ASN A 93 -12.30 2.88 -0.98
CA ASN A 93 -12.83 4.18 -1.38
C ASN A 93 -12.98 4.26 -2.91
N ASP A 94 -13.38 5.41 -3.42
CA ASP A 94 -13.61 5.60 -4.87
C ASP A 94 -12.33 5.48 -5.72
N SER A 95 -11.16 5.57 -5.08
CA SER A 95 -9.88 5.54 -5.78
C SER A 95 -9.28 4.15 -5.84
N PHE A 96 -9.32 3.41 -4.73
CA PHE A 96 -8.78 2.06 -4.63
C PHE A 96 -9.26 1.33 -3.38
N THR A 97 -9.13 0.02 -3.42
CA THR A 97 -9.26 -0.87 -2.25
C THR A 97 -7.91 -1.50 -1.96
N VAL A 98 -7.51 -1.50 -0.69
CA VAL A 98 -6.28 -2.16 -0.23
C VAL A 98 -6.63 -3.30 0.71
N THR A 99 -6.18 -4.50 0.34
CA THR A 99 -6.43 -5.73 1.09
C THR A 99 -5.10 -6.43 1.40
N LYS A 100 -4.97 -6.93 2.61
CA LYS A 100 -3.91 -7.84 3.02
C LYS A 100 -4.48 -9.26 3.11
N LEU A 101 -3.78 -10.25 2.55
CA LEU A 101 -4.03 -11.66 2.79
C LEU A 101 -2.86 -12.26 3.58
N GLU A 102 -3.14 -12.86 4.71
CA GLU A 102 -2.20 -13.67 5.49
C GLU A 102 -2.54 -15.14 5.27
N VAL A 103 -1.77 -15.78 4.39
CA VAL A 103 -1.97 -17.17 3.96
C VAL A 103 -1.10 -18.08 4.81
N THR A 104 -1.69 -19.15 5.37
CA THR A 104 -1.01 -20.13 6.22
C THR A 104 -1.17 -21.57 5.73
N GLY A 105 -1.61 -21.77 4.50
CA GLY A 105 -1.85 -23.08 3.88
C GLY A 105 -2.47 -22.92 2.50
N GLU A 106 -3.28 -23.90 2.12
CA GLU A 106 -3.98 -23.88 0.84
C GLU A 106 -5.27 -23.06 0.94
N VAL A 107 -5.44 -22.13 -0.01
CA VAL A 107 -6.57 -21.20 -0.09
C VAL A 107 -7.00 -21.09 -1.56
N GLU A 108 -8.29 -21.26 -1.82
CA GLU A 108 -8.90 -20.82 -3.07
C GLU A 108 -9.32 -19.36 -2.93
N TYR A 109 -8.83 -18.51 -3.82
CA TYR A 109 -9.14 -17.09 -3.83
C TYR A 109 -9.85 -16.71 -5.13
N ILE A 110 -11.00 -16.09 -4.97
CA ILE A 110 -11.85 -15.64 -6.07
C ILE A 110 -12.15 -14.16 -5.84
N HIS A 111 -11.99 -13.35 -6.88
CA HIS A 111 -12.36 -11.96 -6.82
C HIS A 111 -13.06 -11.52 -8.13
N THR A 112 -14.01 -10.59 -8.02
CA THR A 112 -14.76 -10.09 -9.16
C THR A 112 -13.99 -9.06 -9.98
N ASN A 113 -13.14 -8.27 -9.32
CA ASN A 113 -12.30 -7.26 -9.97
C ASN A 113 -10.88 -7.79 -10.14
N TYR A 114 -10.09 -7.16 -11.01
CA TYR A 114 -8.65 -7.44 -11.08
C TYR A 114 -7.97 -7.10 -9.75
N GLN A 115 -6.85 -7.76 -9.46
CA GLN A 115 -6.03 -7.45 -8.30
C GLN A 115 -4.57 -7.28 -8.73
N LEU A 116 -3.94 -6.21 -8.31
CA LEU A 116 -2.48 -6.09 -8.33
C LEU A 116 -1.97 -6.62 -7.00
N ALA A 117 -1.12 -7.61 -7.03
CA ALA A 117 -0.67 -8.33 -5.85
C ALA A 117 0.84 -8.29 -5.70
N THR A 118 1.30 -8.10 -4.46
CA THR A 118 2.72 -8.13 -4.09
C THR A 118 2.92 -9.00 -2.85
N VAL A 119 3.87 -9.92 -2.91
CA VAL A 119 4.28 -10.69 -1.74
C VAL A 119 5.19 -9.83 -0.86
N VAL A 120 4.71 -9.45 0.32
CA VAL A 120 5.45 -8.58 1.26
C VAL A 120 6.15 -9.36 2.38
N LYS A 121 5.76 -10.62 2.59
CA LYS A 121 6.39 -11.51 3.60
C LYS A 121 6.22 -12.97 3.21
N GLY A 122 7.23 -13.79 3.53
CA GLY A 122 7.17 -15.24 3.34
C GLY A 122 7.30 -15.69 1.89
N GLN A 123 6.83 -16.89 1.61
CA GLN A 123 6.88 -17.50 0.28
C GLN A 123 5.78 -18.55 0.13
N GLY A 124 5.48 -18.91 -1.11
CA GLY A 124 4.48 -19.94 -1.42
C GLY A 124 4.31 -20.15 -2.90
N LYS A 125 3.10 -20.51 -3.30
CA LYS A 125 2.73 -20.75 -4.69
C LYS A 125 1.43 -20.03 -5.03
N VAL A 126 1.35 -19.54 -6.27
CA VAL A 126 0.11 -19.18 -6.94
C VAL A 126 -0.07 -20.07 -8.16
N ASN A 127 -1.16 -20.84 -8.23
CA ASN A 127 -1.42 -21.80 -9.31
C ASN A 127 -0.20 -22.69 -9.63
N ASN A 128 0.44 -23.26 -8.62
CA ASN A 128 1.68 -24.07 -8.71
C ASN A 128 2.97 -23.32 -9.11
N GLN A 129 2.92 -22.01 -9.36
CA GLN A 129 4.09 -21.20 -9.61
C GLN A 129 4.66 -20.68 -8.30
N ASP A 130 5.94 -20.88 -8.07
CA ASP A 130 6.61 -20.40 -6.86
C ASP A 130 6.68 -18.87 -6.83
N ILE A 131 6.36 -18.30 -5.66
CA ILE A 131 6.41 -16.86 -5.39
C ILE A 131 7.06 -16.59 -4.04
N LYS A 132 7.71 -15.45 -3.92
CA LYS A 132 8.44 -15.01 -2.72
C LYS A 132 8.36 -13.49 -2.53
N VAL A 133 8.86 -13.01 -1.41
CA VAL A 133 8.93 -11.57 -1.11
C VAL A 133 9.53 -10.79 -2.28
N GLY A 134 8.82 -9.73 -2.68
CA GLY A 134 9.16 -8.84 -3.79
C GLY A 134 8.51 -9.23 -5.12
N ASP A 135 7.97 -10.44 -5.24
CA ASP A 135 7.26 -10.83 -6.46
C ASP A 135 5.92 -10.10 -6.58
N ASN A 136 5.64 -9.64 -7.79
CA ASN A 136 4.42 -8.94 -8.16
C ASN A 136 3.69 -9.70 -9.24
N PHE A 137 2.37 -9.75 -9.14
CA PHE A 137 1.54 -10.40 -10.15
C PHE A 137 0.16 -9.76 -10.25
N LEU A 138 -0.45 -9.94 -11.42
CA LEU A 138 -1.82 -9.51 -11.71
C LEU A 138 -2.74 -10.72 -11.63
N ILE A 139 -3.83 -10.58 -10.90
CA ILE A 139 -4.96 -11.50 -10.93
C ILE A 139 -6.05 -10.84 -11.77
N PRO A 140 -6.38 -11.39 -12.95
CA PRO A 140 -7.45 -10.85 -13.78
C PRO A 140 -8.83 -10.97 -13.12
N THR A 141 -9.78 -10.21 -13.62
CA THR A 141 -11.18 -10.26 -13.18
C THR A 141 -11.75 -11.68 -13.33
N HIS A 142 -12.59 -12.08 -12.39
CA HIS A 142 -13.28 -13.37 -12.38
C HIS A 142 -12.35 -14.58 -12.49
N THR A 143 -11.11 -14.44 -12.05
CA THR A 143 -10.13 -15.53 -12.06
C THR A 143 -10.11 -16.23 -10.71
N HIS A 144 -10.13 -17.57 -10.76
CA HIS A 144 -9.85 -18.40 -9.59
C HIS A 144 -8.35 -18.64 -9.52
N ILE A 145 -7.76 -18.39 -8.36
CA ILE A 145 -6.38 -18.75 -8.10
C ILE A 145 -6.28 -19.63 -6.86
N GLN A 146 -5.32 -20.52 -6.88
CA GLN A 146 -4.91 -21.30 -5.73
C GLN A 146 -3.67 -20.65 -5.12
N LEU A 147 -3.76 -20.31 -3.83
CA LEU A 147 -2.62 -19.87 -3.02
C LEU A 147 -2.24 -21.00 -2.08
N ASN A 148 -0.95 -21.26 -1.93
CA ASN A 148 -0.47 -22.27 -0.99
C ASN A 148 0.88 -21.87 -0.42
N GLY A 149 1.00 -21.84 0.91
CA GLY A 149 2.26 -21.52 1.59
C GLY A 149 2.07 -20.73 2.88
N GLN A 150 3.15 -20.08 3.30
CA GLN A 150 3.14 -19.15 4.43
C GLN A 150 3.62 -17.80 3.96
N MET A 151 2.69 -16.92 3.66
CA MET A 151 3.01 -15.63 3.02
C MET A 151 1.97 -14.56 3.36
N THR A 152 2.43 -13.32 3.30
CA THR A 152 1.56 -12.14 3.34
C THR A 152 1.59 -11.48 1.98
N ILE A 153 0.41 -11.24 1.42
CA ILE A 153 0.22 -10.62 0.11
C ILE A 153 -0.56 -9.33 0.31
N MET A 154 -0.04 -8.23 -0.20
CA MET A 154 -0.80 -6.99 -0.35
C MET A 154 -1.46 -6.98 -1.71
N MET A 155 -2.73 -6.65 -1.74
CA MET A 155 -3.54 -6.59 -2.95
C MET A 155 -4.21 -5.23 -3.07
N THR A 156 -4.30 -4.75 -4.30
CA THR A 156 -5.04 -3.53 -4.60
C THR A 156 -5.85 -3.67 -5.87
N THR A 157 -7.00 -3.04 -5.87
CA THR A 157 -7.91 -2.94 -7.01
C THR A 157 -8.60 -1.58 -7.02
N LYS A 158 -9.15 -1.22 -8.15
CA LYS A 158 -10.07 -0.11 -8.30
C LYS A 158 -11.48 -0.64 -8.50
#